data_1cae419cb780d041544583444ad5a514
#
_entry.id   1cae419cb780d041544583444ad5a514
#
_cell.length_a   1.000
_cell.length_b   1.000
_cell.length_c   1.000
_cell.angle_alpha   90.00
_cell.angle_beta   90.00
_cell.angle_gamma   90.00
#
_symmetry.space_group_name_H-M   'P 1'
#
loop_
_entity.id
_entity.type
_entity.pdbx_description
1 polymer ?
#
loop_
_entity_poly.entity_id
_entity_poly.type
_entity_poly.pdbx_seq_one_letter_code
_entity_poly.pdbx_strand_id
1 'polypeptide(L)'
;MNLENIDFAQVAILVAVLVISVVGHEIAHGYAAFKFGDLTAKNLGRLSINPIKHVDPLGTIVVPALMYLSTGVTFGWAKPVPINLRTVLYNGGYKAAIIVALAGIAYNLALFALAFCAFKLIGFDGFFDSSVAEFVFMLAAVNLVLALFNLYPIPPLDGSKALEYLLRIFGLHGAANWLNSIQRYGFIALVIIVISPLKDYFFEPIRYAVTIMRMFL
;
A
#
# COMPACT_ATOMS: atom_id res chain seq x y z
N MET A 1 22.83 -16.92 3.83
CA MET A 1 23.05 -15.46 3.80
C MET A 1 23.99 -15.14 4.95
N ASN A 2 25.23 -14.75 4.66
CA ASN A 2 26.19 -14.38 5.70
C ASN A 2 25.75 -13.03 6.29
N LEU A 3 25.48 -12.98 7.59
CA LEU A 3 25.09 -11.78 8.33
C LEU A 3 26.19 -10.70 8.30
N GLU A 4 27.39 -11.05 7.89
CA GLU A 4 28.58 -10.17 7.78
C GLU A 4 28.50 -9.13 6.65
N ASN A 5 27.53 -9.25 5.71
CA ASN A 5 27.38 -8.35 4.55
C ASN A 5 26.08 -7.56 4.56
N ILE A 6 25.47 -7.33 5.73
CA ILE A 6 24.26 -6.48 5.82
C ILE A 6 24.72 -5.02 5.78
N ASP A 7 24.37 -4.32 4.71
CA ASP A 7 24.51 -2.86 4.66
C ASP A 7 23.41 -2.21 5.51
N PHE A 8 23.79 -1.81 6.72
CA PHE A 8 22.86 -1.17 7.66
C PHE A 8 22.28 0.14 7.12
N ALA A 9 23.02 0.85 6.25
CA ALA A 9 22.51 2.08 5.63
C ALA A 9 21.37 1.78 4.67
N GLN A 10 21.51 0.77 3.83
CA GLN A 10 20.44 0.32 2.93
C GLN A 10 19.20 -0.18 3.68
N VAL A 11 19.40 -0.92 4.76
CA VAL A 11 18.29 -1.36 5.61
C VAL A 11 17.58 -0.15 6.25
N ALA A 12 18.31 0.83 6.75
CA ALA A 12 17.73 2.03 7.33
C ALA A 12 16.94 2.85 6.30
N ILE A 13 17.47 2.98 5.07
CA ILE A 13 16.78 3.63 3.95
C ILE A 13 15.47 2.90 3.63
N LEU A 14 15.53 1.57 3.47
CA LEU A 14 14.33 0.77 3.18
C LEU A 14 13.25 0.92 4.27
N VAL A 15 13.65 0.85 5.54
CA VAL A 15 12.72 1.02 6.67
C VAL A 15 12.10 2.42 6.66
N ALA A 16 12.90 3.47 6.43
CA ALA A 16 12.41 4.84 6.35
C ALA A 16 11.39 4.99 5.19
N VAL A 17 11.71 4.47 4.01
CA VAL A 17 10.82 4.48 2.85
C VAL A 17 9.52 3.74 3.14
N LEU A 18 9.59 2.54 3.71
CA LEU A 18 8.39 1.75 4.06
C LEU A 18 7.53 2.48 5.09
N VAL A 19 8.13 3.08 6.12
CA VAL A 19 7.40 3.85 7.13
C VAL A 19 6.66 5.02 6.48
N ILE A 20 7.35 5.83 5.67
CA ILE A 20 6.73 6.98 4.99
C ILE A 20 5.60 6.51 4.08
N SER A 21 5.83 5.48 3.28
CA SER A 21 4.90 5.01 2.26
C SER A 21 3.66 4.37 2.86
N VAL A 22 3.82 3.46 3.83
CA VAL A 22 2.72 2.68 4.38
C VAL A 22 1.95 3.47 5.46
N VAL A 23 2.66 4.17 6.36
CA VAL A 23 2.00 4.98 7.39
C VAL A 23 1.21 6.13 6.76
N GLY A 24 1.80 6.80 5.76
CA GLY A 24 1.11 7.88 5.05
C GLY A 24 -0.11 7.38 4.25
N HIS A 25 -0.01 6.21 3.62
CA HIS A 25 -1.13 5.54 2.97
C HIS A 25 -2.31 5.30 3.94
N GLU A 26 -2.04 4.74 5.11
CA GLU A 26 -3.05 4.51 6.14
C GLU A 26 -3.65 5.82 6.68
N ILE A 27 -2.81 6.85 6.91
CA ILE A 27 -3.28 8.16 7.33
C ILE A 27 -4.17 8.79 6.25
N ALA A 28 -3.85 8.61 4.97
CA ALA A 28 -4.65 9.14 3.86
C ALA A 28 -6.07 8.59 3.86
N HIS A 29 -6.25 7.28 4.08
CA HIS A 29 -7.58 6.68 4.26
C HIS A 29 -8.35 7.29 5.43
N GLY A 30 -7.70 7.35 6.61
CA GLY A 30 -8.32 7.92 7.81
C GLY A 30 -8.64 9.42 7.66
N TYR A 31 -7.77 10.17 6.98
CA TYR A 31 -7.99 11.59 6.73
C TYR A 31 -9.13 11.83 5.73
N ALA A 32 -9.21 11.02 4.67
CA ALA A 32 -10.33 11.06 3.75
C ALA A 32 -11.66 10.76 4.46
N ALA A 33 -11.71 9.72 5.30
CA ALA A 33 -12.88 9.40 6.11
C ALA A 33 -13.24 10.54 7.08
N PHE A 34 -12.24 11.18 7.69
CA PHE A 34 -12.43 12.36 8.54
C PHE A 34 -13.11 13.53 7.80
N LYS A 35 -12.76 13.76 6.53
CA LYS A 35 -13.41 14.78 5.69
C LYS A 35 -14.89 14.50 5.42
N PHE A 36 -15.29 13.24 5.50
CA PHE A 36 -16.70 12.82 5.44
C PHE A 36 -17.33 12.63 6.83
N GLY A 37 -16.76 13.24 7.88
CA GLY A 37 -17.33 13.29 9.22
C GLY A 37 -17.04 12.07 10.11
N ASP A 38 -16.22 11.13 9.66
CA ASP A 38 -15.79 10.01 10.49
C ASP A 38 -14.63 10.43 11.42
N LEU A 39 -14.93 10.59 12.71
CA LEU A 39 -13.97 10.95 13.75
C LEU A 39 -13.22 9.75 14.35
N THR A 40 -13.49 8.53 13.91
CA THR A 40 -12.99 7.30 14.55
C THR A 40 -11.46 7.27 14.60
N ALA A 41 -10.80 7.46 13.46
CA ALA A 41 -9.34 7.45 13.38
C ALA A 41 -8.71 8.57 14.20
N LYS A 42 -9.31 9.77 14.16
CA LYS A 42 -8.86 10.94 14.93
C LYS A 42 -8.95 10.69 16.43
N ASN A 43 -10.09 10.25 16.93
CA ASN A 43 -10.33 10.01 18.35
C ASN A 43 -9.45 8.90 18.94
N LEU A 44 -9.07 7.92 18.11
CA LEU A 44 -8.14 6.86 18.49
C LEU A 44 -6.67 7.25 18.30
N GLY A 45 -6.37 8.50 17.91
CA GLY A 45 -5.01 8.99 17.69
C GLY A 45 -4.27 8.27 16.56
N ARG A 46 -5.03 7.70 15.58
CA ARG A 46 -4.48 6.92 14.46
C ARG A 46 -4.15 7.80 13.24
N LEU A 47 -4.51 9.08 13.23
CA LEU A 47 -4.01 10.07 12.26
C LEU A 47 -2.66 10.63 12.72
N SER A 48 -1.71 9.77 13.01
CA SER A 48 -0.41 10.09 13.57
C SER A 48 0.70 9.55 12.69
N ILE A 49 1.72 10.35 12.44
CA ILE A 49 2.94 9.94 11.71
C ILE A 49 3.82 8.97 12.52
N ASN A 50 3.53 8.74 13.80
CA ASN A 50 4.29 7.80 14.62
C ASN A 50 4.06 6.35 14.12
N PRO A 51 5.09 5.69 13.56
CA PRO A 51 4.95 4.37 12.95
C PRO A 51 4.54 3.29 13.95
N ILE A 52 4.90 3.43 15.24
CA ILE A 52 4.55 2.45 16.28
C ILE A 52 3.04 2.26 16.38
N LYS A 53 2.26 3.32 16.12
CA LYS A 53 0.79 3.25 16.13
C LYS A 53 0.22 2.41 14.98
N HIS A 54 1.01 2.14 13.95
CA HIS A 54 0.63 1.42 12.74
C HIS A 54 1.25 0.01 12.67
N VAL A 55 2.02 -0.39 13.68
CA VAL A 55 2.54 -1.75 13.81
C VAL A 55 1.42 -2.71 14.20
N ASP A 56 1.28 -3.78 13.42
CA ASP A 56 0.53 -4.97 13.78
C ASP A 56 1.54 -6.06 14.16
N PRO A 57 1.60 -6.52 15.42
CA PRO A 57 2.59 -7.52 15.83
C PRO A 57 2.55 -8.80 14.97
N LEU A 58 1.37 -9.22 14.53
CA LEU A 58 1.23 -10.39 13.67
C LEU A 58 1.61 -10.07 12.22
N GLY A 59 1.01 -9.04 11.64
CA GLY A 59 1.18 -8.71 10.22
C GLY A 59 2.52 -8.06 9.87
N THR A 60 3.08 -7.30 10.80
CA THR A 60 4.33 -6.55 10.55
C THR A 60 5.58 -7.33 10.97
N ILE A 61 5.47 -8.28 11.91
CA ILE A 61 6.63 -8.99 12.47
C ILE A 61 6.52 -10.50 12.28
N VAL A 62 5.49 -11.14 12.86
CA VAL A 62 5.42 -12.61 12.95
C VAL A 62 5.26 -13.25 11.57
N VAL A 63 4.29 -12.78 10.77
CA VAL A 63 4.01 -13.36 9.45
C VAL A 63 5.16 -13.15 8.48
N PRO A 64 5.76 -11.94 8.32
CA PRO A 64 6.94 -11.76 7.49
C PRO A 64 8.11 -12.65 7.90
N ALA A 65 8.37 -12.80 9.19
CA ALA A 65 9.45 -13.66 9.69
C ALA A 65 9.21 -15.14 9.35
N LEU A 66 8.01 -15.65 9.61
CA LEU A 66 7.66 -17.04 9.30
C LEU A 66 7.68 -17.32 7.79
N MET A 67 7.17 -16.39 6.97
CA MET A 67 7.20 -16.53 5.52
C MET A 67 8.63 -16.53 4.99
N TYR A 68 9.49 -15.63 5.49
CA TYR A 68 10.88 -15.60 5.10
C TYR A 68 11.60 -16.92 5.44
N LEU A 69 11.40 -17.44 6.65
CA LEU A 69 12.00 -18.69 7.08
C LEU A 69 11.51 -19.91 6.28
N SER A 70 10.25 -19.90 5.82
CA SER A 70 9.65 -21.04 5.12
C SER A 70 9.82 -21.00 3.59
N THR A 71 9.77 -19.82 2.99
CA THR A 71 9.71 -19.66 1.53
C THR A 71 10.81 -18.76 0.95
N GLY A 72 11.58 -18.05 1.80
CA GLY A 72 12.51 -17.02 1.39
C GLY A 72 11.86 -15.73 0.88
N VAL A 73 10.54 -15.65 0.88
CA VAL A 73 9.76 -14.47 0.46
C VAL A 73 9.12 -13.84 1.69
N THR A 74 9.12 -12.50 1.76
CA THR A 74 8.44 -11.77 2.84
C THR A 74 7.16 -11.14 2.32
N PHE A 75 6.10 -11.27 3.11
CA PHE A 75 4.85 -10.56 2.92
C PHE A 75 4.30 -10.16 4.29
N GLY A 76 3.82 -8.93 4.41
CA GLY A 76 3.27 -8.42 5.66
C GLY A 76 2.33 -7.25 5.43
N TRP A 77 1.70 -6.82 6.49
CA TRP A 77 0.79 -5.67 6.48
C TRP A 77 0.95 -4.81 7.71
N ALA A 78 0.58 -3.54 7.59
CA ALA A 78 0.45 -2.64 8.72
C ALA A 78 -0.94 -2.78 9.36
N LYS A 79 -1.07 -2.35 10.60
CA LYS A 79 -2.35 -2.24 11.27
C LYS A 79 -3.21 -1.18 10.57
N PRO A 80 -4.36 -1.55 9.97
CA PRO A 80 -5.16 -0.59 9.22
C PRO A 80 -5.75 0.50 10.11
N VAL A 81 -5.91 1.70 9.57
CA VAL A 81 -6.59 2.80 10.26
C VAL A 81 -8.08 2.49 10.36
N PRO A 82 -8.70 2.55 11.54
CA PRO A 82 -10.10 2.23 11.72
C PRO A 82 -10.99 3.30 11.11
N ILE A 83 -11.96 2.86 10.30
CA ILE A 83 -12.92 3.72 9.58
C ILE A 83 -14.33 3.28 9.89
N ASN A 84 -15.19 4.22 10.29
CA ASN A 84 -16.63 4.00 10.40
C ASN A 84 -17.30 4.28 9.04
N LEU A 85 -17.38 3.24 8.25
CA LEU A 85 -17.90 3.32 6.90
C LEU A 85 -19.40 3.73 6.85
N ARG A 86 -20.17 3.45 7.91
CA ARG A 86 -21.56 3.90 7.99
C ARG A 86 -21.65 5.42 7.99
N THR A 87 -20.79 6.10 8.73
CA THR A 87 -20.71 7.57 8.75
C THR A 87 -20.33 8.12 7.39
N VAL A 88 -19.31 7.53 6.74
CA VAL A 88 -18.87 7.94 5.40
C VAL A 88 -20.00 7.79 4.38
N LEU A 89 -20.69 6.65 4.39
CA LEU A 89 -21.82 6.38 3.48
C LEU A 89 -23.01 7.30 3.75
N TYR A 90 -23.32 7.60 5.01
CA TYR A 90 -24.41 8.49 5.39
C TYR A 90 -24.17 9.91 4.88
N ASN A 91 -22.94 10.42 5.02
CA ASN A 91 -22.60 11.81 4.68
C ASN A 91 -22.27 12.04 3.21
N GLY A 92 -21.77 11.03 2.50
CA GLY A 92 -21.29 11.21 1.12
C GLY A 92 -21.61 10.07 0.15
N GLY A 93 -22.39 9.07 0.59
CA GLY A 93 -22.81 7.95 -0.24
C GLY A 93 -21.64 7.08 -0.74
N TYR A 94 -21.89 6.31 -1.78
CA TYR A 94 -20.88 5.42 -2.37
C TYR A 94 -19.70 6.16 -2.98
N LYS A 95 -19.88 7.39 -3.46
CA LYS A 95 -18.78 8.24 -4.00
C LYS A 95 -17.76 8.54 -2.91
N ALA A 96 -18.21 8.90 -1.70
CA ALA A 96 -17.33 9.13 -0.55
C ALA A 96 -16.57 7.85 -0.16
N ALA A 97 -17.24 6.70 -0.16
CA ALA A 97 -16.60 5.42 0.13
C ALA A 97 -15.51 5.06 -0.89
N ILE A 98 -15.72 5.35 -2.18
CA ILE A 98 -14.69 5.20 -3.22
C ILE A 98 -13.50 6.14 -2.95
N ILE A 99 -13.76 7.42 -2.65
CA ILE A 99 -12.69 8.39 -2.35
C ILE A 99 -11.87 7.90 -1.15
N VAL A 100 -12.51 7.43 -0.10
CA VAL A 100 -11.84 6.87 1.07
C VAL A 100 -11.03 5.63 0.70
N ALA A 101 -11.59 4.71 -0.10
CA ALA A 101 -10.90 3.49 -0.52
C ALA A 101 -9.68 3.79 -1.42
N LEU A 102 -9.72 4.83 -2.25
CA LEU A 102 -8.62 5.19 -3.15
C LEU A 102 -7.62 6.18 -2.53
N ALA A 103 -7.88 6.70 -1.33
CA ALA A 103 -7.05 7.75 -0.73
C ALA A 103 -5.60 7.31 -0.49
N GLY A 104 -5.38 6.09 -0.04
CA GLY A 104 -4.04 5.52 0.15
C GLY A 104 -3.30 5.36 -1.18
N ILE A 105 -4.00 4.88 -2.21
CA ILE A 105 -3.44 4.75 -3.57
C ILE A 105 -3.06 6.13 -4.11
N ALA A 106 -3.92 7.13 -3.94
CA ALA A 106 -3.64 8.51 -4.37
C ALA A 106 -2.43 9.10 -3.65
N TYR A 107 -2.27 8.83 -2.35
CA TYR A 107 -1.10 9.23 -1.58
C TYR A 107 0.18 8.59 -2.15
N ASN A 108 0.17 7.28 -2.39
CA ASN A 108 1.35 6.60 -2.95
C ASN A 108 1.67 7.11 -4.37
N LEU A 109 0.68 7.34 -5.23
CA LEU A 109 0.91 7.92 -6.55
C LEU A 109 1.49 9.33 -6.48
N ALA A 110 1.03 10.15 -5.53
CA ALA A 110 1.57 11.49 -5.32
C ALA A 110 3.04 11.43 -4.85
N LEU A 111 3.37 10.56 -3.90
CA LEU A 111 4.77 10.36 -3.47
C LEU A 111 5.64 9.80 -4.60
N PHE A 112 5.14 8.86 -5.37
CA PHE A 112 5.84 8.37 -6.56
C PHE A 112 6.17 9.52 -7.50
N ALA A 113 5.17 10.34 -7.88
CA ALA A 113 5.37 11.45 -8.81
C ALA A 113 6.37 12.47 -8.26
N LEU A 114 6.26 12.84 -6.97
CA LEU A 114 7.19 13.78 -6.33
C LEU A 114 8.62 13.23 -6.30
N ALA A 115 8.81 11.98 -5.91
CA ALA A 115 10.13 11.35 -5.85
C ALA A 115 10.73 11.18 -7.26
N PHE A 116 9.93 10.77 -8.23
CA PHE A 116 10.33 10.65 -9.64
C PHE A 116 10.78 12.01 -10.22
N CYS A 117 9.99 13.06 -10.01
CA CYS A 117 10.36 14.41 -10.44
C CYS A 117 11.62 14.91 -9.72
N ALA A 118 11.73 14.69 -8.41
CA ALA A 118 12.91 15.07 -7.65
C ALA A 118 14.17 14.39 -8.19
N PHE A 119 14.10 13.08 -8.47
CA PHE A 119 15.21 12.32 -9.04
C PHE A 119 15.67 12.91 -10.37
N LYS A 120 14.72 13.25 -11.25
CA LYS A 120 14.99 13.89 -12.56
C LYS A 120 15.60 15.29 -12.45
N LEU A 121 15.11 16.11 -11.50
CA LEU A 121 15.54 17.51 -11.36
C LEU A 121 16.90 17.65 -10.69
N ILE A 122 17.22 16.75 -9.75
CA ILE A 122 18.50 16.81 -9.01
C ILE A 122 19.67 16.30 -9.88
N GLY A 123 19.38 15.49 -10.93
CA GLY A 123 20.40 15.00 -11.86
C GLY A 123 21.47 14.17 -11.13
N PHE A 124 21.07 13.06 -10.55
CA PHE A 124 22.03 12.13 -9.93
C PHE A 124 22.85 11.45 -11.05
N ASP A 125 24.01 12.04 -11.36
CA ASP A 125 24.99 11.51 -12.29
C ASP A 125 25.73 10.32 -11.66
N GLY A 126 25.21 9.16 -11.76
CA GLY A 126 25.75 7.96 -11.14
C GLY A 126 24.70 7.31 -10.27
N PHE A 127 24.05 6.32 -10.83
CA PHE A 127 23.02 5.53 -10.17
C PHE A 127 23.61 4.96 -8.87
N PHE A 128 23.12 5.45 -7.70
CA PHE A 128 23.52 5.04 -6.36
C PHE A 128 24.84 5.61 -5.77
N ASP A 129 25.39 6.67 -6.31
CA ASP A 129 26.60 7.28 -5.72
C ASP A 129 26.34 8.03 -4.39
N SER A 130 25.07 8.19 -4.01
CA SER A 130 24.73 8.78 -2.72
C SER A 130 23.51 8.11 -2.07
N SER A 131 23.51 8.02 -0.73
CA SER A 131 22.36 7.53 0.06
C SER A 131 21.06 8.31 -0.20
N VAL A 132 21.17 9.58 -0.64
CA VAL A 132 20.04 10.42 -1.00
C VAL A 132 19.42 9.95 -2.32
N ALA A 133 20.23 9.67 -3.34
CA ALA A 133 19.75 9.14 -4.61
C ALA A 133 19.05 7.80 -4.42
N GLU A 134 19.65 6.91 -3.64
CA GLU A 134 19.08 5.62 -3.29
C GLU A 134 17.74 5.77 -2.56
N PHE A 135 17.66 6.65 -1.56
CA PHE A 135 16.41 6.94 -0.84
C PHE A 135 15.31 7.43 -1.77
N VAL A 136 15.61 8.42 -2.63
CA VAL A 136 14.62 9.01 -3.56
C VAL A 136 14.17 7.97 -4.59
N PHE A 137 15.11 7.18 -5.14
CA PHE A 137 14.79 6.09 -6.05
C PHE A 137 13.90 5.02 -5.38
N MET A 138 14.28 4.55 -4.19
CA MET A 138 13.49 3.59 -3.43
C MET A 138 12.10 4.15 -3.09
N LEU A 139 12.02 5.44 -2.73
CA LEU A 139 10.74 6.09 -2.44
C LEU A 139 9.83 6.08 -3.68
N ALA A 140 10.35 6.38 -4.86
CA ALA A 140 9.60 6.28 -6.10
C ALA A 140 9.16 4.84 -6.39
N ALA A 141 10.10 3.89 -6.36
CA ALA A 141 9.81 2.49 -6.70
C ALA A 141 8.80 1.85 -5.74
N VAL A 142 8.98 2.00 -4.43
CA VAL A 142 8.09 1.42 -3.41
C VAL A 142 6.68 2.02 -3.53
N ASN A 143 6.55 3.33 -3.73
CA ASN A 143 5.24 3.97 -3.83
C ASN A 143 4.52 3.59 -5.14
N LEU A 144 5.24 3.43 -6.25
CA LEU A 144 4.66 2.89 -7.49
C LEU A 144 4.13 1.46 -7.28
N VAL A 145 4.94 0.59 -6.67
CA VAL A 145 4.56 -0.79 -6.35
C VAL A 145 3.34 -0.83 -5.44
N LEU A 146 3.34 -0.06 -4.34
CA LEU A 146 2.22 -0.03 -3.39
C LEU A 146 0.92 0.49 -4.04
N ALA A 147 1.01 1.52 -4.88
CA ALA A 147 -0.14 2.06 -5.58
C ALA A 147 -0.75 1.03 -6.55
N LEU A 148 0.08 0.42 -7.39
CA LEU A 148 -0.37 -0.58 -8.36
C LEU A 148 -0.89 -1.85 -7.68
N PHE A 149 -0.20 -2.32 -6.64
CA PHE A 149 -0.63 -3.48 -5.86
C PHE A 149 -2.00 -3.24 -5.23
N ASN A 150 -2.19 -2.11 -4.54
CA ASN A 150 -3.47 -1.80 -3.92
C ASN A 150 -4.59 -1.49 -4.91
N LEU A 151 -4.28 -1.20 -6.17
CA LEU A 151 -5.27 -0.96 -7.22
C LEU A 151 -5.93 -2.26 -7.73
N TYR A 152 -5.34 -3.43 -7.48
CA TYR A 152 -5.95 -4.70 -7.91
C TYR A 152 -7.35 -4.88 -7.34
N PRO A 153 -8.32 -5.36 -8.15
CA PRO A 153 -9.70 -5.59 -7.73
C PRO A 153 -9.87 -6.89 -6.93
N ILE A 154 -8.88 -7.24 -6.14
CA ILE A 154 -8.80 -8.49 -5.36
C ILE A 154 -8.83 -8.15 -3.87
N PRO A 155 -9.80 -8.69 -3.10
CA PRO A 155 -9.78 -8.51 -1.65
C PRO A 155 -8.47 -9.07 -1.02
N PRO A 156 -7.97 -8.46 0.04
CA PRO A 156 -8.52 -7.34 0.81
C PRO A 156 -8.03 -5.95 0.35
N LEU A 157 -7.48 -5.83 -0.88
CA LEU A 157 -6.86 -4.62 -1.42
C LEU A 157 -7.89 -3.50 -1.63
N ASP A 158 -7.42 -2.25 -1.62
CA ASP A 158 -8.29 -1.07 -1.68
C ASP A 158 -9.04 -0.95 -3.01
N GLY A 159 -8.43 -1.38 -4.12
CA GLY A 159 -9.08 -1.46 -5.43
C GLY A 159 -10.33 -2.33 -5.41
N SER A 160 -10.34 -3.40 -4.62
CA SER A 160 -11.54 -4.25 -4.48
C SER A 160 -12.67 -3.54 -3.74
N LYS A 161 -12.34 -2.75 -2.72
CA LYS A 161 -13.34 -1.93 -1.99
C LYS A 161 -13.88 -0.82 -2.89
N ALA A 162 -13.01 -0.14 -3.63
CA ALA A 162 -13.43 0.87 -4.60
C ALA A 162 -14.34 0.27 -5.67
N LEU A 163 -13.99 -0.90 -6.20
CA LEU A 163 -14.81 -1.64 -7.17
C LEU A 163 -16.18 -2.03 -6.57
N GLU A 164 -16.23 -2.52 -5.34
CA GLU A 164 -17.49 -2.85 -4.67
C GLU A 164 -18.45 -1.66 -4.67
N TYR A 165 -17.99 -0.46 -4.27
CA TYR A 165 -18.83 0.72 -4.24
C TYR A 165 -19.17 1.25 -5.64
N LEU A 166 -18.25 1.10 -6.60
CA LEU A 166 -18.52 1.43 -8.00
C LEU A 166 -19.65 0.56 -8.56
N LEU A 167 -19.61 -0.74 -8.32
CA LEU A 167 -20.66 -1.68 -8.71
C LEU A 167 -22.03 -1.30 -8.10
N ARG A 168 -22.04 -0.83 -6.83
CA ARG A 168 -23.26 -0.34 -6.16
C ARG A 168 -23.81 0.92 -6.83
N ILE A 169 -22.95 1.84 -7.28
CA ILE A 169 -23.37 3.05 -8.04
C ILE A 169 -24.06 2.65 -9.34
N PHE A 170 -23.57 1.63 -10.03
CA PHE A 170 -24.18 1.13 -11.28
C PHE A 170 -25.36 0.17 -11.07
N GLY A 171 -25.83 -0.01 -9.82
CA GLY A 171 -26.96 -0.90 -9.51
C GLY A 171 -26.63 -2.40 -9.57
N LEU A 172 -25.34 -2.77 -9.74
CA LEU A 172 -24.90 -4.16 -9.81
C LEU A 172 -24.72 -4.76 -8.40
N HIS A 173 -25.80 -4.73 -7.60
CA HIS A 173 -25.76 -5.12 -6.19
C HIS A 173 -25.39 -6.58 -5.97
N GLY A 174 -25.75 -7.49 -6.90
CA GLY A 174 -25.38 -8.90 -6.82
C GLY A 174 -23.85 -9.10 -6.86
N ALA A 175 -23.18 -8.47 -7.83
CA ALA A 175 -21.73 -8.52 -7.97
C ALA A 175 -21.02 -7.84 -6.78
N ALA A 176 -21.54 -6.69 -6.31
CA ALA A 176 -21.00 -6.00 -5.13
C ALA A 176 -21.10 -6.87 -3.87
N ASN A 177 -22.23 -7.52 -3.64
CA ASN A 177 -22.43 -8.41 -2.50
C ASN A 177 -21.55 -9.66 -2.58
N TRP A 178 -21.38 -10.23 -3.77
CA TRP A 178 -20.44 -11.33 -3.98
C TRP A 178 -19.01 -10.89 -3.62
N LEU A 179 -18.53 -9.76 -4.16
CA LEU A 179 -17.20 -9.23 -3.87
C LEU A 179 -16.99 -8.98 -2.38
N ASN A 180 -18.00 -8.42 -1.70
CA ASN A 180 -17.97 -8.21 -0.25
C ASN A 180 -17.94 -9.55 0.53
N SER A 181 -18.65 -10.58 0.07
CA SER A 181 -18.69 -11.88 0.74
C SER A 181 -17.35 -12.60 0.74
N ILE A 182 -16.54 -12.42 -0.31
CA ILE A 182 -15.21 -13.04 -0.45
C ILE A 182 -14.11 -12.25 0.28
N GLN A 183 -14.37 -11.04 0.78
CA GLN A 183 -13.36 -10.23 1.48
C GLN A 183 -12.72 -10.97 2.67
N ARG A 184 -13.50 -11.76 3.41
CA ARG A 184 -12.99 -12.57 4.54
C ARG A 184 -11.93 -13.61 4.15
N TYR A 185 -11.93 -14.04 2.88
CA TYR A 185 -10.96 -15.01 2.35
C TYR A 185 -9.83 -14.33 1.57
N GLY A 186 -9.92 -13.02 1.35
CA GLY A 186 -9.01 -12.28 0.48
C GLY A 186 -7.56 -12.37 0.92
N PHE A 187 -7.31 -12.31 2.22
CA PHE A 187 -5.96 -12.48 2.76
C PHE A 187 -5.38 -13.86 2.42
N ILE A 188 -6.16 -14.93 2.62
CA ILE A 188 -5.74 -16.30 2.30
C ILE A 188 -5.47 -16.42 0.80
N ALA A 189 -6.32 -15.84 -0.04
CA ALA A 189 -6.14 -15.82 -1.49
C ALA A 189 -4.83 -15.12 -1.90
N LEU A 190 -4.52 -13.97 -1.32
CA LEU A 190 -3.25 -13.27 -1.56
C LEU A 190 -2.04 -14.10 -1.14
N VAL A 191 -2.07 -14.72 0.02
CA VAL A 191 -0.98 -15.60 0.48
C VAL A 191 -0.79 -16.74 -0.51
N ILE A 192 -1.87 -17.40 -0.96
CA ILE A 192 -1.80 -18.46 -1.96
C ILE A 192 -1.18 -17.95 -3.27
N ILE A 193 -1.57 -16.76 -3.76
CA ILE A 193 -0.99 -16.17 -4.97
C ILE A 193 0.52 -15.98 -4.78
N VAL A 194 0.95 -15.39 -3.66
CA VAL A 194 2.36 -15.07 -3.40
C VAL A 194 3.24 -16.31 -3.29
N ILE A 195 2.75 -17.42 -2.72
CA ILE A 195 3.54 -18.65 -2.57
C ILE A 195 3.44 -19.58 -3.78
N SER A 196 2.49 -19.36 -4.69
CA SER A 196 2.27 -20.19 -5.88
C SER A 196 3.00 -19.63 -7.11
N PRO A 197 3.12 -20.41 -8.20
CA PRO A 197 3.62 -19.92 -9.49
C PRO A 197 2.78 -18.76 -10.07
N LEU A 198 1.55 -18.55 -9.59
CA LEU A 198 0.69 -17.44 -10.02
C LEU A 198 1.30 -16.07 -9.70
N LYS A 199 2.23 -15.99 -8.72
CA LYS A 199 2.93 -14.74 -8.38
C LYS A 199 3.57 -14.08 -9.61
N ASP A 200 4.10 -14.86 -10.54
CA ASP A 200 4.83 -14.34 -11.70
C ASP A 200 3.88 -13.57 -12.62
N TYR A 201 2.69 -14.11 -12.87
CA TYR A 201 1.66 -13.42 -13.64
C TYR A 201 1.04 -12.26 -12.87
N PHE A 202 0.82 -12.45 -11.56
CA PHE A 202 0.22 -11.43 -10.71
C PHE A 202 1.09 -10.17 -10.60
N PHE A 203 2.40 -10.32 -10.43
CA PHE A 203 3.32 -9.21 -10.29
C PHE A 203 3.91 -8.72 -11.63
N GLU A 204 3.63 -9.37 -12.75
CA GLU A 204 4.18 -8.99 -14.06
C GLU A 204 3.83 -7.54 -14.45
N PRO A 205 2.56 -7.04 -14.32
CA PRO A 205 2.25 -5.65 -14.65
C PRO A 205 3.01 -4.65 -13.77
N ILE A 206 3.22 -4.98 -12.50
CA ILE A 206 3.97 -4.14 -11.55
C ILE A 206 5.45 -4.13 -11.94
N ARG A 207 6.04 -5.29 -12.23
CA ARG A 207 7.44 -5.39 -12.69
C ARG A 207 7.66 -4.60 -13.98
N TYR A 208 6.73 -4.69 -14.90
CA TYR A 208 6.77 -3.92 -16.16
C TYR A 208 6.73 -2.41 -15.89
N ALA A 209 5.85 -1.93 -15.03
CA ALA A 209 5.77 -0.52 -14.66
C ALA A 209 7.06 -0.01 -13.98
N VAL A 210 7.66 -0.81 -13.08
CA VAL A 210 8.95 -0.50 -12.46
C VAL A 210 10.09 -0.48 -13.48
N THR A 211 10.06 -1.39 -14.46
CA THR A 211 11.05 -1.40 -15.56
C THR A 211 10.94 -0.15 -16.41
N ILE A 212 9.72 0.25 -16.79
CA ILE A 212 9.50 1.50 -17.51
C ILE A 212 10.00 2.69 -16.68
N MET A 213 9.63 2.77 -15.40
CA MET A 213 10.12 3.83 -14.52
C MET A 213 11.66 3.95 -14.59
N ARG A 214 12.38 2.82 -14.49
CA ARG A 214 13.85 2.78 -14.57
C ARG A 214 14.41 3.26 -15.91
N MET A 215 13.70 3.05 -17.01
CA MET A 215 14.14 3.53 -18.33
C MET A 215 14.08 5.06 -18.48
N PHE A 216 13.27 5.70 -17.63
CA PHE A 216 13.12 7.15 -17.61
C PHE A 216 13.92 7.83 -16.49
N LEU A 217 14.53 7.10 -15.60
CA LEU A 217 15.47 7.62 -14.57
C LEU A 217 16.92 7.51 -15.01
#